data_593ad7aee5379231a6a2c28efc018cc5
#
_entry.id   593ad7aee5379231a6a2c28efc018cc5
#
_cell.length_a   1.000
_cell.length_b   1.000
_cell.length_c   1.000
_cell.angle_alpha   90.00
_cell.angle_beta   90.00
_cell.angle_gamma   90.00
#
_symmetry.space_group_name_H-M   'P 1'
#
loop_
_entity.id
_entity.type
_entity.pdbx_description
1 polymer ?
#
loop_
_entity_poly.entity_id
_entity_poly.type
_entity_poly.pdbx_seq_one_letter_code
_entity_poly.pdbx_strand_id
1 'polypeptide(L)'
;MAKLIQGATGEWEIVIGMEVHAQVIANSKLFSGASTKFGAAPNTQVSLVDAAMPGMLPVLNEFVVEQAIKTGLGINSVVNNTSVFARKNYFYADLPQGYQISQADQPIVGEGIVEIDLLDGTTKEIRVERLHLEQDAGKSMHDQHPTKSFVDLNRSGCALMEIVSHPDIRGPEEAAAYISKLRMILRYLGTCDGNMDEGSMRADVNISVRHPGDELGTRAEIKNVNSVKAIQQAIDFEVARQIELIEDGGAVVQETRLWDPVKMETRSMRSKEEAHDYRYFPDPDLLALHISNDQIESIRATLPELPDEKKHRFIGDYGLSVYDASVLIAEQARADYYENVIPDGSNDNDAKLAANWVINELLGILKKNETSLSDTPVSAEQLSGLIKLIKDDTISGKIAKDVFAEMYETGKDADAIVEEKGLKQVTDTGAIESIVDEVIAENPDNVEKYRGGKDKLFGFFVGQVMKKTQGKANPAMVNKLLKEKL
;
A
#
# COMPACT_ATOMS: atom_id res chain seq x y z
N MET A 1 14.66 8.24 17.04
CA MET A 1 14.68 7.60 18.37
C MET A 1 13.29 7.06 18.64
N ALA A 2 13.16 5.88 19.25
CA ALA A 2 11.86 5.31 19.61
C ALA A 2 11.08 6.32 20.48
N LYS A 3 9.78 6.47 20.20
CA LYS A 3 8.89 7.33 20.96
C LYS A 3 8.62 6.62 22.30
N LEU A 4 9.10 7.18 23.40
CA LEU A 4 8.83 6.68 24.74
C LEU A 4 7.46 7.19 25.23
N ILE A 5 6.77 6.35 26.00
CA ILE A 5 5.50 6.71 26.64
C ILE A 5 5.77 7.03 28.10
N GLN A 6 5.32 8.19 28.54
CA GLN A 6 5.42 8.58 29.95
C GLN A 6 4.31 7.90 30.75
N GLY A 7 4.69 7.03 31.66
CA GLY A 7 3.82 6.44 32.67
C GLY A 7 4.03 7.07 34.05
N ALA A 8 3.36 6.53 35.07
CA ALA A 8 3.46 7.00 36.45
C ALA A 8 4.80 6.61 37.08
N THR A 9 5.38 5.46 36.69
CA THR A 9 6.64 4.93 37.23
C THR A 9 7.87 5.28 36.38
N GLY A 10 7.70 5.94 35.25
CA GLY A 10 8.81 6.32 34.37
C GLY A 10 8.44 6.23 32.89
N GLU A 11 9.47 6.19 32.03
CA GLU A 11 9.31 6.06 30.59
C GLU A 11 9.22 4.58 30.19
N TRP A 12 8.33 4.30 29.24
CA TRP A 12 8.09 2.98 28.69
C TRP A 12 8.44 2.92 27.20
N GLU A 13 9.10 1.85 26.79
CA GLU A 13 9.37 1.49 25.41
C GLU A 13 8.39 0.42 24.94
N ILE A 14 7.77 0.64 23.78
CA ILE A 14 6.94 -0.35 23.11
C ILE A 14 7.84 -1.30 22.32
N VAL A 15 7.56 -2.59 22.37
CA VAL A 15 8.24 -3.62 21.58
C VAL A 15 7.21 -4.47 20.86
N ILE A 16 7.28 -4.48 19.53
CA ILE A 16 6.31 -5.17 18.68
C ILE A 16 7.05 -6.06 17.68
N GLY A 17 6.55 -7.30 17.53
CA GLY A 17 6.78 -8.20 16.41
C GLY A 17 5.46 -8.46 15.69
N MET A 18 5.51 -8.71 14.39
CA MET A 18 4.32 -8.99 13.58
C MET A 18 4.46 -10.30 12.82
N GLU A 19 3.37 -11.05 12.78
CA GLU A 19 3.18 -12.24 11.93
C GLU A 19 2.18 -11.87 10.86
N VAL A 20 2.60 -11.91 9.59
CA VAL A 20 1.76 -11.50 8.46
C VAL A 20 1.50 -12.69 7.56
N HIS A 21 0.22 -13.08 7.47
CA HIS A 21 -0.24 -14.12 6.58
C HIS A 21 -0.69 -13.50 5.25
N ALA A 22 -0.07 -13.91 4.17
CA ALA A 22 -0.39 -13.47 2.81
C ALA A 22 -0.81 -14.67 1.96
N GLN A 23 -2.06 -14.67 1.50
CA GLN A 23 -2.55 -15.72 0.59
C GLN A 23 -1.88 -15.57 -0.77
N VAL A 24 -1.27 -16.65 -1.24
CA VAL A 24 -0.58 -16.67 -2.54
C VAL A 24 -1.60 -16.58 -3.67
N ILE A 25 -1.35 -15.69 -4.63
CA ILE A 25 -2.12 -15.64 -5.88
C ILE A 25 -1.75 -16.86 -6.72
N ALA A 26 -2.55 -17.91 -6.62
CA ALA A 26 -2.38 -19.13 -7.37
C ALA A 26 -3.77 -19.63 -7.84
N ASN A 27 -3.82 -20.32 -8.99
CA ASN A 27 -5.08 -20.85 -9.53
C ASN A 27 -5.52 -22.14 -8.81
N SER A 28 -4.58 -22.80 -8.13
CA SER A 28 -4.81 -24.04 -7.37
C SER A 28 -4.15 -23.97 -5.99
N LYS A 29 -4.62 -24.81 -5.09
CA LYS A 29 -4.18 -24.86 -3.70
C LYS A 29 -2.75 -25.36 -3.54
N LEU A 30 -2.23 -25.30 -2.30
CA LEU A 30 -0.84 -25.66 -1.99
C LEU A 30 -0.53 -27.13 -2.29
N PHE A 31 -1.46 -28.05 -1.98
CA PHE A 31 -1.26 -29.49 -2.10
C PHE A 31 -2.32 -30.20 -2.93
N SER A 32 -3.15 -29.46 -3.64
CA SER A 32 -4.19 -30.02 -4.49
C SER A 32 -4.52 -29.15 -5.70
N GLY A 33 -5.16 -29.73 -6.71
CA GLY A 33 -5.60 -29.00 -7.91
C GLY A 33 -6.93 -28.25 -7.74
N ALA A 34 -7.51 -28.18 -6.53
CA ALA A 34 -8.76 -27.44 -6.32
C ALA A 34 -8.53 -25.92 -6.50
N SER A 35 -9.55 -25.24 -7.01
CA SER A 35 -9.50 -23.80 -7.29
C SER A 35 -9.40 -22.97 -6.01
N THR A 36 -8.71 -21.83 -6.11
CA THR A 36 -8.58 -20.82 -5.04
C THR A 36 -9.47 -19.60 -5.27
N LYS A 37 -10.33 -19.60 -6.31
CA LYS A 37 -11.12 -18.45 -6.71
C LYS A 37 -12.07 -18.00 -5.59
N PHE A 38 -11.97 -16.74 -5.20
CA PHE A 38 -12.83 -16.12 -4.18
C PHE A 38 -14.31 -16.07 -4.61
N GLY A 39 -15.24 -16.16 -3.65
CA GLY A 39 -16.67 -15.94 -3.88
C GLY A 39 -17.44 -17.15 -4.44
N ALA A 40 -16.84 -18.33 -4.55
CA ALA A 40 -17.55 -19.54 -4.96
C ALA A 40 -18.54 -20.03 -3.87
N ALA A 41 -19.58 -20.76 -4.29
CA ALA A 41 -20.53 -21.36 -3.35
C ALA A 41 -19.80 -22.27 -2.33
N PRO A 42 -20.25 -22.36 -1.07
CA PRO A 42 -19.57 -23.14 -0.03
C PRO A 42 -19.32 -24.59 -0.44
N ASN A 43 -18.15 -25.09 -0.14
CA ASN A 43 -17.69 -26.46 -0.39
C ASN A 43 -17.69 -26.90 -1.87
N THR A 44 -17.62 -25.96 -2.82
CA THR A 44 -17.56 -26.30 -4.26
C THR A 44 -16.12 -26.34 -4.80
N GLN A 45 -15.14 -25.90 -4.02
CA GLN A 45 -13.71 -25.87 -4.37
C GLN A 45 -12.89 -26.69 -3.35
N VAL A 46 -13.28 -27.96 -3.19
CA VAL A 46 -12.69 -28.87 -2.21
C VAL A 46 -12.25 -30.15 -2.91
N SER A 47 -10.96 -30.46 -2.80
CA SER A 47 -10.43 -31.75 -3.25
C SER A 47 -10.58 -32.82 -2.15
N LEU A 48 -10.32 -34.06 -2.51
CA LEU A 48 -10.27 -35.16 -1.53
C LEU A 48 -9.11 -35.00 -0.53
N VAL A 49 -8.01 -34.33 -0.94
CA VAL A 49 -6.91 -33.96 -0.04
C VAL A 49 -7.39 -32.92 0.98
N ASP A 50 -8.06 -31.85 0.53
CA ASP A 50 -8.55 -30.75 1.39
C ASP A 50 -9.61 -31.27 2.39
N ALA A 51 -10.39 -32.29 2.00
CA ALA A 51 -11.38 -32.94 2.84
C ALA A 51 -10.79 -34.04 3.74
N ALA A 52 -9.48 -34.26 3.72
CA ALA A 52 -8.77 -35.27 4.47
C ALA A 52 -9.33 -36.70 4.26
N MET A 53 -9.71 -37.03 3.03
CA MET A 53 -10.24 -38.38 2.72
C MET A 53 -9.12 -39.40 2.81
N PRO A 54 -9.41 -40.59 3.38
CA PRO A 54 -8.41 -41.65 3.54
C PRO A 54 -7.71 -42.03 2.23
N GLY A 55 -6.39 -42.13 2.28
CA GLY A 55 -5.54 -42.53 1.14
C GLY A 55 -5.19 -41.42 0.18
N MET A 56 -5.62 -40.18 0.43
CA MET A 56 -5.22 -39.04 -0.36
C MET A 56 -3.91 -38.44 0.17
N LEU A 57 -2.97 -38.16 -0.75
CA LEU A 57 -1.66 -37.62 -0.41
C LEU A 57 -1.48 -36.20 -0.98
N PRO A 58 -0.78 -35.32 -0.25
CA PRO A 58 -0.48 -33.98 -0.72
C PRO A 58 0.51 -34.00 -1.88
N VAL A 59 0.30 -33.11 -2.86
CA VAL A 59 1.25 -32.88 -3.97
C VAL A 59 1.55 -31.40 -4.02
N LEU A 60 2.81 -31.04 -3.77
CA LEU A 60 3.26 -29.64 -3.68
C LEU A 60 3.07 -28.89 -5.01
N ASN A 61 2.50 -27.71 -4.92
CA ASN A 61 2.32 -26.79 -6.03
C ASN A 61 3.62 -26.00 -6.30
N GLU A 62 4.29 -26.30 -7.41
CA GLU A 62 5.54 -25.67 -7.82
C GLU A 62 5.41 -24.14 -7.97
N PHE A 63 4.30 -23.66 -8.54
CA PHE A 63 4.05 -22.24 -8.68
C PHE A 63 4.03 -21.49 -7.34
N VAL A 64 3.47 -22.10 -6.29
CA VAL A 64 3.46 -21.51 -4.94
C VAL A 64 4.86 -21.41 -4.37
N VAL A 65 5.72 -22.42 -4.61
CA VAL A 65 7.13 -22.38 -4.22
C VAL A 65 7.86 -21.21 -4.90
N GLU A 66 7.63 -21.02 -6.19
CA GLU A 66 8.20 -19.88 -6.93
C GLU A 66 7.74 -18.54 -6.37
N GLN A 67 6.45 -18.40 -5.99
CA GLN A 67 5.94 -17.17 -5.40
C GLN A 67 6.57 -16.89 -4.03
N ALA A 68 6.82 -17.92 -3.21
CA ALA A 68 7.50 -17.77 -1.93
C ALA A 68 8.97 -17.33 -2.11
N ILE A 69 9.69 -17.92 -3.07
CA ILE A 69 11.06 -17.51 -3.42
C ILE A 69 11.05 -16.06 -3.91
N LYS A 70 10.13 -15.70 -4.81
CA LYS A 70 9.98 -14.35 -5.34
C LYS A 70 9.73 -13.32 -4.23
N THR A 71 8.86 -13.67 -3.26
CA THR A 71 8.59 -12.82 -2.09
C THR A 71 9.83 -12.69 -1.21
N GLY A 72 10.53 -13.80 -0.92
CA GLY A 72 11.76 -13.78 -0.14
C GLY A 72 12.82 -12.86 -0.75
N LEU A 73 13.01 -12.94 -2.06
CA LEU A 73 13.94 -12.05 -2.78
C LEU A 73 13.50 -10.58 -2.69
N GLY A 74 12.20 -10.32 -2.79
CA GLY A 74 11.64 -8.96 -2.73
C GLY A 74 11.68 -8.30 -1.34
N ILE A 75 11.84 -9.08 -0.27
CA ILE A 75 12.06 -8.58 1.10
C ILE A 75 13.52 -8.74 1.54
N ASN A 76 14.45 -8.81 0.60
CA ASN A 76 15.88 -8.92 0.82
C ASN A 76 16.28 -10.07 1.76
N SER A 77 15.58 -11.21 1.66
CA SER A 77 15.80 -12.38 2.50
C SER A 77 16.67 -13.43 1.81
N VAL A 78 17.26 -14.28 2.64
CA VAL A 78 18.01 -15.46 2.18
C VAL A 78 17.05 -16.58 1.82
N VAL A 79 17.06 -17.06 0.59
CA VAL A 79 16.33 -18.26 0.18
C VAL A 79 17.11 -19.50 0.55
N ASN A 80 16.50 -20.43 1.29
CA ASN A 80 17.16 -21.64 1.75
C ASN A 80 17.16 -22.71 0.63
N ASN A 81 18.31 -23.32 0.36
CA ASN A 81 18.43 -24.37 -0.65
C ASN A 81 17.73 -25.69 -0.25
N THR A 82 17.40 -25.87 1.03
CA THR A 82 16.63 -27.02 1.53
C THR A 82 15.57 -26.53 2.49
N SER A 83 14.35 -27.00 2.27
CA SER A 83 13.21 -26.69 3.13
C SER A 83 12.40 -27.96 3.40
N VAL A 84 11.77 -28.06 4.58
CA VAL A 84 11.03 -29.24 5.02
C VAL A 84 9.65 -28.81 5.52
N PHE A 85 8.64 -29.47 4.99
CA PHE A 85 7.28 -29.35 5.52
C PHE A 85 7.10 -30.21 6.76
N ALA A 86 6.42 -29.67 7.75
CA ALA A 86 6.11 -30.32 9.02
C ALA A 86 4.62 -30.26 9.30
N ARG A 87 4.15 -31.16 10.15
CA ARG A 87 2.78 -31.17 10.65
C ARG A 87 2.69 -30.39 11.95
N LYS A 88 1.88 -29.32 11.97
CA LYS A 88 1.47 -28.56 13.14
C LYS A 88 0.16 -29.12 13.63
N ASN A 89 0.18 -29.86 14.74
CA ASN A 89 -0.97 -30.66 15.18
C ASN A 89 -1.90 -29.83 16.07
N TYR A 90 -3.12 -29.60 15.61
CA TYR A 90 -4.21 -29.02 16.38
C TYR A 90 -5.56 -29.35 15.72
N PHE A 91 -6.67 -29.28 16.50
CA PHE A 91 -7.97 -29.77 16.06
C PHE A 91 -8.99 -28.66 16.01
N TYR A 92 -9.49 -28.40 14.80
CA TYR A 92 -10.64 -27.53 14.55
C TYR A 92 -11.55 -28.17 13.50
N ALA A 93 -12.83 -27.83 13.52
CA ALA A 93 -13.81 -28.38 12.58
C ALA A 93 -13.51 -28.01 11.12
N ASP A 94 -12.88 -26.86 10.88
CA ASP A 94 -12.46 -26.36 9.57
C ASP A 94 -11.04 -26.79 9.16
N LEU A 95 -10.43 -27.69 9.92
CA LEU A 95 -9.16 -28.35 9.60
C LEU A 95 -9.33 -29.87 9.64
N PRO A 96 -9.95 -30.49 8.58
CA PRO A 96 -10.42 -31.89 8.61
C PRO A 96 -9.33 -32.90 8.91
N GLN A 97 -8.09 -32.67 8.50
CA GLN A 97 -6.95 -33.58 8.71
C GLN A 97 -6.43 -33.59 10.15
N GLY A 98 -6.85 -32.62 11.01
CA GLY A 98 -6.41 -32.51 12.38
C GLY A 98 -4.95 -31.98 12.55
N TYR A 99 -4.33 -31.51 11.49
CA TYR A 99 -3.04 -30.84 11.46
C TYR A 99 -2.99 -29.85 10.29
N GLN A 100 -2.13 -28.86 10.39
CA GLN A 100 -1.78 -27.95 9.31
C GLN A 100 -0.39 -28.33 8.79
N ILE A 101 -0.24 -28.47 7.48
CA ILE A 101 1.09 -28.59 6.88
C ILE A 101 1.69 -27.19 6.82
N SER A 102 2.86 -27.04 7.43
CA SER A 102 3.58 -25.79 7.59
C SER A 102 5.10 -26.05 7.52
N GLN A 103 5.94 -25.08 7.80
CA GLN A 103 7.40 -25.23 7.86
C GLN A 103 7.88 -24.70 9.21
N ALA A 104 8.45 -25.54 10.05
CA ALA A 104 8.91 -25.17 11.39
C ALA A 104 10.40 -24.74 11.38
N ASP A 105 11.30 -25.72 11.48
CA ASP A 105 12.74 -25.47 11.67
C ASP A 105 13.50 -25.16 10.38
N GLN A 106 12.95 -25.53 9.22
CA GLN A 106 13.59 -25.34 7.91
C GLN A 106 12.64 -24.63 6.95
N PRO A 107 12.37 -23.34 7.17
CA PRO A 107 11.52 -22.55 6.30
C PRO A 107 12.14 -22.36 4.92
N ILE A 108 11.33 -22.06 3.92
CA ILE A 108 11.80 -21.81 2.55
C ILE A 108 12.63 -20.53 2.46
N VAL A 109 12.34 -19.53 3.29
CA VAL A 109 13.03 -18.24 3.33
C VAL A 109 13.46 -17.93 4.77
N GLY A 110 14.73 -17.59 4.94
CA GLY A 110 15.33 -17.19 6.21
C GLY A 110 15.27 -15.68 6.45
N GLU A 111 16.29 -15.19 7.15
CA GLU A 111 16.37 -13.79 7.57
C GLU A 111 16.37 -12.81 6.39
N GLY A 112 15.75 -11.66 6.58
CA GLY A 112 15.66 -10.58 5.62
C GLY A 112 15.42 -9.23 6.27
N ILE A 113 15.18 -8.20 5.44
CA ILE A 113 15.01 -6.82 5.88
C ILE A 113 13.93 -6.14 5.04
N VAL A 114 13.02 -5.44 5.72
CA VAL A 114 12.07 -4.52 5.10
C VAL A 114 12.36 -3.11 5.60
N GLU A 115 12.75 -2.21 4.73
CA GLU A 115 12.91 -0.79 5.05
C GLU A 115 11.55 -0.10 5.04
N ILE A 116 11.23 0.64 6.10
CA ILE A 116 10.02 1.43 6.23
C ILE A 116 10.32 2.92 6.23
N ASP A 117 9.42 3.71 5.62
CA ASP A 117 9.48 5.16 5.64
C ASP A 117 8.68 5.69 6.84
N LEU A 118 9.29 6.60 7.62
CA LEU A 118 8.65 7.24 8.76
C LEU A 118 8.14 8.64 8.40
N LEU A 119 7.18 9.14 9.19
CA LEU A 119 6.54 10.44 8.94
C LEU A 119 7.48 11.64 9.08
N ASP A 120 8.58 11.48 9.80
CA ASP A 120 9.62 12.51 9.94
C ASP A 120 10.62 12.55 8.76
N GLY A 121 10.42 11.68 7.77
CA GLY A 121 11.25 11.57 6.58
C GLY A 121 12.49 10.69 6.74
N THR A 122 12.65 10.04 7.89
CA THR A 122 13.69 9.03 8.10
C THR A 122 13.22 7.65 7.65
N THR A 123 14.17 6.73 7.47
CA THR A 123 13.88 5.30 7.20
C THR A 123 14.30 4.45 8.40
N LYS A 124 13.70 3.26 8.51
CA LYS A 124 14.05 2.28 9.51
C LYS A 124 14.00 0.87 8.92
N GLU A 125 15.00 0.08 9.21
CA GLU A 125 15.03 -1.33 8.88
C GLU A 125 14.28 -2.15 9.92
N ILE A 126 13.35 -3.00 9.46
CA ILE A 126 12.67 -4.02 10.25
C ILE A 126 13.16 -5.37 9.76
N ARG A 127 13.81 -6.12 10.64
CA ARG A 127 14.29 -7.46 10.31
C ARG A 127 13.13 -8.43 10.19
N VAL A 128 13.19 -9.27 9.18
CA VAL A 128 12.34 -10.44 9.01
C VAL A 128 13.09 -11.65 9.52
N GLU A 129 12.49 -12.44 10.39
CA GLU A 129 13.08 -13.68 10.90
C GLU A 129 13.00 -14.78 9.85
N ARG A 130 11.84 -14.94 9.21
CA ARG A 130 11.57 -15.95 8.19
C ARG A 130 10.30 -15.68 7.40
N LEU A 131 10.20 -16.34 6.26
CA LEU A 131 8.94 -16.59 5.56
C LEU A 131 8.80 -18.09 5.36
N HIS A 132 7.66 -18.62 5.72
CA HIS A 132 7.34 -20.03 5.48
C HIS A 132 5.99 -20.22 4.78
N LEU A 133 5.88 -21.36 4.10
CA LEU A 133 4.65 -21.78 3.44
C LEU A 133 3.79 -22.63 4.37
N GLU A 134 2.49 -22.38 4.36
CA GLU A 134 1.53 -23.18 5.10
C GLU A 134 0.16 -23.26 4.41
N GLN A 135 -0.66 -24.23 4.83
CA GLN A 135 -2.04 -24.34 4.38
C GLN A 135 -2.93 -23.37 5.16
N ASP A 136 -3.86 -22.70 4.49
CA ASP A 136 -4.96 -22.02 5.20
C ASP A 136 -5.99 -23.04 5.70
N ALA A 137 -6.65 -22.74 6.81
CA ALA A 137 -7.79 -23.49 7.31
C ALA A 137 -9.07 -23.13 6.53
N GLY A 138 -10.11 -23.94 6.66
CA GLY A 138 -11.43 -23.61 6.16
C GLY A 138 -12.06 -22.44 6.91
N LYS A 139 -13.37 -22.31 6.82
CA LYS A 139 -14.14 -21.28 7.52
C LYS A 139 -15.26 -21.91 8.34
N SER A 140 -15.26 -21.66 9.65
CA SER A 140 -16.36 -22.02 10.56
C SER A 140 -17.35 -20.86 10.66
N MET A 141 -18.62 -21.10 10.41
CA MET A 141 -19.70 -20.12 10.45
C MET A 141 -20.65 -20.45 11.58
N HIS A 142 -20.80 -19.56 12.55
CA HIS A 142 -21.57 -19.76 13.77
C HIS A 142 -22.85 -18.91 13.84
N ASP A 143 -23.02 -17.99 12.91
CA ASP A 143 -24.07 -16.96 12.87
C ASP A 143 -25.32 -17.38 12.07
N GLN A 144 -25.21 -18.44 11.26
CA GLN A 144 -26.28 -18.89 10.37
C GLN A 144 -27.35 -19.74 11.03
N HIS A 145 -27.10 -20.27 12.24
CA HIS A 145 -28.03 -21.11 12.95
C HIS A 145 -27.78 -21.06 14.47
N PRO A 146 -28.84 -21.03 15.31
CA PRO A 146 -28.67 -20.83 16.76
C PRO A 146 -27.96 -21.98 17.49
N THR A 147 -27.95 -23.19 16.92
CA THR A 147 -27.38 -24.42 17.56
C THR A 147 -26.46 -25.25 16.66
N LYS A 148 -26.17 -24.78 15.44
CA LYS A 148 -25.31 -25.48 14.48
C LYS A 148 -24.24 -24.58 13.96
N SER A 149 -23.05 -25.10 13.79
CA SER A 149 -21.97 -24.46 13.02
C SER A 149 -21.89 -25.08 11.63
N PHE A 150 -21.64 -24.27 10.63
CA PHE A 150 -21.41 -24.72 9.27
C PHE A 150 -19.92 -24.57 8.94
N VAL A 151 -19.39 -25.51 8.16
CA VAL A 151 -17.99 -25.50 7.73
C VAL A 151 -17.93 -25.35 6.22
N ASP A 152 -17.17 -24.35 5.77
CA ASP A 152 -16.84 -24.15 4.38
C ASP A 152 -15.34 -24.44 4.18
N LEU A 153 -15.03 -25.45 3.39
CA LEU A 153 -13.67 -25.90 3.11
C LEU A 153 -13.09 -25.30 1.82
N ASN A 154 -13.77 -24.34 1.18
CA ASN A 154 -13.26 -23.72 -0.03
C ASN A 154 -11.86 -23.09 0.18
N ARG A 155 -11.62 -22.49 1.34
CA ARG A 155 -10.33 -21.90 1.70
C ARG A 155 -9.31 -22.94 2.22
N SER A 156 -9.77 -24.07 2.78
CA SER A 156 -8.89 -25.12 3.31
C SER A 156 -7.89 -25.57 2.25
N GLY A 157 -6.60 -25.53 2.58
CA GLY A 157 -5.51 -25.89 1.68
C GLY A 157 -5.07 -24.78 0.71
N CYS A 158 -5.68 -23.59 0.72
CA CYS A 158 -5.10 -22.42 0.04
C CYS A 158 -3.71 -22.14 0.60
N ALA A 159 -2.80 -21.71 -0.27
CA ALA A 159 -1.43 -21.44 0.15
C ALA A 159 -1.31 -20.10 0.87
N LEU A 160 -0.68 -20.09 2.03
CA LEU A 160 -0.29 -18.91 2.78
C LEU A 160 1.24 -18.80 2.83
N MET A 161 1.72 -17.59 2.74
CA MET A 161 3.06 -17.19 3.19
C MET A 161 2.89 -16.52 4.55
N GLU A 162 3.46 -17.11 5.61
CA GLU A 162 3.56 -16.45 6.90
C GLU A 162 4.95 -15.77 7.00
N ILE A 163 4.93 -14.44 7.14
CA ILE A 163 6.11 -13.59 7.21
C ILE A 163 6.22 -13.09 8.64
N VAL A 164 7.26 -13.51 9.34
CA VAL A 164 7.49 -13.22 10.76
C VAL A 164 8.58 -12.18 10.90
N SER A 165 8.28 -11.06 11.55
CA SER A 165 9.29 -10.04 11.86
C SER A 165 9.98 -10.31 13.20
N HIS A 166 11.21 -9.81 13.35
CA HIS A 166 11.80 -9.58 14.67
C HIS A 166 11.03 -8.48 15.42
N PRO A 167 11.16 -8.40 16.77
CA PRO A 167 10.48 -7.38 17.58
C PRO A 167 11.20 -6.02 17.50
N ASP A 168 11.35 -5.49 16.30
CA ASP A 168 12.07 -4.25 16.03
C ASP A 168 11.15 -3.01 15.98
N ILE A 169 9.84 -3.21 15.89
CA ILE A 169 8.83 -2.15 15.78
C ILE A 169 8.62 -1.50 17.16
N ARG A 170 8.51 -0.17 17.18
CA ARG A 170 8.50 0.63 18.43
C ARG A 170 7.25 1.52 18.57
N GLY A 171 6.21 1.26 17.80
CA GLY A 171 4.96 2.01 17.92
C GLY A 171 3.95 1.72 16.83
N PRO A 172 2.72 2.26 16.97
CA PRO A 172 1.64 2.01 16.03
C PRO A 172 1.92 2.59 14.63
N GLU A 173 2.65 3.71 14.54
CA GLU A 173 3.03 4.33 13.27
C GLU A 173 4.02 3.46 12.49
N GLU A 174 5.02 2.89 13.18
CA GLU A 174 5.98 1.96 12.56
C GLU A 174 5.32 0.65 12.14
N ALA A 175 4.38 0.13 12.93
CA ALA A 175 3.61 -1.06 12.58
C ALA A 175 2.75 -0.83 11.32
N ALA A 176 2.10 0.35 11.24
CA ALA A 176 1.35 0.76 10.06
C ALA A 176 2.24 0.92 8.82
N ALA A 177 3.42 1.50 8.97
CA ALA A 177 4.40 1.63 7.90
C ALA A 177 4.89 0.26 7.42
N TYR A 178 5.20 -0.65 8.35
CA TYR A 178 5.67 -2.01 8.03
C TYR A 178 4.64 -2.81 7.24
N ILE A 179 3.39 -2.89 7.74
CA ILE A 179 2.34 -3.65 7.04
C ILE A 179 2.00 -3.04 5.68
N SER A 180 2.04 -1.71 5.57
CA SER A 180 1.79 -1.00 4.31
C SER A 180 2.91 -1.23 3.30
N LYS A 181 4.18 -1.20 3.74
CA LYS A 181 5.34 -1.50 2.90
C LYS A 181 5.33 -2.94 2.42
N LEU A 182 5.09 -3.89 3.34
CA LEU A 182 5.02 -5.31 2.99
C LEU A 182 3.90 -5.57 1.98
N ARG A 183 2.70 -5.01 2.21
CA ARG A 183 1.58 -5.08 1.26
C ARG A 183 1.96 -4.55 -0.12
N MET A 184 2.66 -3.42 -0.17
CA MET A 184 3.13 -2.81 -1.41
C MET A 184 4.09 -3.75 -2.15
N ILE A 185 5.10 -4.29 -1.47
CA ILE A 185 6.06 -5.24 -2.04
C ILE A 185 5.34 -6.46 -2.62
N LEU A 186 4.44 -7.09 -1.86
CA LEU A 186 3.68 -8.26 -2.29
C LEU A 186 2.85 -7.99 -3.56
N ARG A 187 2.22 -6.81 -3.64
CA ARG A 187 1.44 -6.39 -4.82
C ARG A 187 2.33 -6.11 -6.03
N TYR A 188 3.48 -5.48 -5.86
CA TYR A 188 4.46 -5.27 -6.95
C TYR A 188 5.00 -6.59 -7.49
N LEU A 189 5.26 -7.54 -6.63
CA LEU A 189 5.68 -8.87 -7.01
C LEU A 189 4.57 -9.69 -7.65
N GLY A 190 3.29 -9.32 -7.43
CA GLY A 190 2.14 -10.11 -7.84
C GLY A 190 1.97 -11.42 -7.08
N THR A 191 2.55 -11.54 -5.88
CA THR A 191 2.53 -12.77 -5.07
C THR A 191 1.34 -12.84 -4.12
N CYS A 192 0.79 -11.67 -3.70
CA CYS A 192 -0.45 -11.52 -2.95
C CYS A 192 -1.18 -10.24 -3.39
N ASP A 193 -2.52 -10.24 -3.37
CA ASP A 193 -3.32 -9.05 -3.71
C ASP A 193 -3.35 -8.00 -2.59
N GLY A 194 -2.94 -8.41 -1.37
CA GLY A 194 -2.88 -7.54 -0.20
C GLY A 194 -4.26 -7.07 0.29
N ASN A 195 -5.34 -7.79 -0.04
CA ASN A 195 -6.69 -7.43 0.36
C ASN A 195 -6.98 -7.90 1.80
N MET A 196 -6.94 -6.94 2.74
CA MET A 196 -7.21 -7.23 4.16
C MET A 196 -8.71 -7.44 4.43
N ASP A 197 -9.60 -6.81 3.66
CA ASP A 197 -11.04 -6.90 3.84
C ASP A 197 -11.58 -8.29 3.44
N GLU A 198 -11.01 -8.89 2.41
CA GLU A 198 -11.33 -10.26 1.99
C GLU A 198 -10.53 -11.33 2.76
N GLY A 199 -9.54 -10.89 3.55
CA GLY A 199 -8.70 -11.78 4.36
C GLY A 199 -7.56 -12.44 3.58
N SER A 200 -7.24 -11.97 2.37
CA SER A 200 -6.05 -12.42 1.63
C SER A 200 -4.75 -11.98 2.30
N MET A 201 -4.79 -10.91 3.09
CA MET A 201 -3.70 -10.47 3.95
C MET A 201 -4.22 -10.23 5.37
N ARG A 202 -3.57 -10.85 6.35
CA ARG A 202 -3.92 -10.76 7.78
C ARG A 202 -2.67 -10.51 8.59
N ALA A 203 -2.79 -9.88 9.74
CA ALA A 203 -1.67 -9.69 10.65
C ALA A 203 -2.07 -10.07 12.06
N ASP A 204 -1.14 -10.71 12.77
CA ASP A 204 -1.17 -10.90 14.21
C ASP A 204 -0.06 -10.05 14.82
N VAL A 205 -0.35 -9.34 15.90
CA VAL A 205 0.55 -8.36 16.49
C VAL A 205 0.98 -8.82 17.89
N ASN A 206 2.26 -9.10 18.06
CA ASN A 206 2.87 -9.44 19.35
C ASN A 206 3.36 -8.17 20.04
N ILE A 207 2.79 -7.81 21.18
CA ILE A 207 3.05 -6.56 21.89
C ILE A 207 3.58 -6.81 23.29
N SER A 208 4.67 -6.14 23.65
CA SER A 208 5.14 -6.01 25.03
C SER A 208 5.62 -4.60 25.32
N VAL A 209 5.72 -4.25 26.58
CA VAL A 209 6.29 -2.99 27.07
C VAL A 209 7.42 -3.25 28.06
N ARG A 210 8.41 -2.34 28.10
CA ARG A 210 9.53 -2.40 29.04
C ARG A 210 10.02 -1.00 29.40
N HIS A 211 10.78 -0.85 30.48
CA HIS A 211 11.58 0.35 30.64
C HIS A 211 12.78 0.34 29.67
N PRO A 212 13.22 1.51 29.19
CA PRO A 212 14.36 1.59 28.28
C PRO A 212 15.61 0.90 28.83
N GLY A 213 16.14 -0.06 28.07
CA GLY A 213 17.33 -0.82 28.46
C GLY A 213 17.07 -2.12 29.21
N ASP A 214 15.86 -2.37 29.66
CA ASP A 214 15.51 -3.64 30.32
C ASP A 214 15.39 -4.79 29.30
N GLU A 215 15.32 -6.03 29.81
CA GLU A 215 14.97 -7.19 29.00
C GLU A 215 13.57 -7.07 28.42
N LEU A 216 13.27 -7.90 27.41
CA LEU A 216 11.94 -7.90 26.76
C LEU A 216 10.86 -8.25 27.78
N GLY A 217 9.79 -7.48 27.80
CA GLY A 217 8.60 -7.77 28.60
C GLY A 217 7.81 -8.98 28.10
N THR A 218 6.86 -9.45 28.91
CA THR A 218 5.92 -10.51 28.51
C THR A 218 5.01 -10.00 27.39
N ARG A 219 4.95 -10.73 26.28
CA ARG A 219 4.14 -10.36 25.14
C ARG A 219 2.69 -10.86 25.22
N ALA A 220 1.76 -10.10 24.68
CA ALA A 220 0.42 -10.52 24.31
C ALA A 220 0.30 -10.54 22.79
N GLU A 221 -0.31 -11.57 22.24
CA GLU A 221 -0.63 -11.70 20.80
C GLU A 221 -2.01 -11.13 20.54
N ILE A 222 -2.13 -10.16 19.64
CA ILE A 222 -3.41 -9.55 19.28
C ILE A 222 -3.85 -10.03 17.90
N LYS A 223 -5.03 -10.66 17.86
CA LYS A 223 -5.67 -11.17 16.63
C LYS A 223 -6.88 -10.33 16.22
N ASN A 224 -7.39 -10.57 15.00
CA ASN A 224 -8.57 -9.90 14.43
C ASN A 224 -8.34 -8.41 14.11
N VAL A 225 -7.14 -8.05 13.70
CA VAL A 225 -6.81 -6.69 13.28
C VAL A 225 -6.81 -6.60 11.73
N ASN A 226 -8.00 -6.41 11.17
CA ASN A 226 -8.27 -6.58 9.73
C ASN A 226 -8.06 -5.29 8.90
N SER A 227 -7.36 -4.32 9.43
CA SER A 227 -6.96 -3.09 8.71
C SER A 227 -5.78 -2.41 9.37
N VAL A 228 -5.05 -1.59 8.63
CA VAL A 228 -3.95 -0.77 9.17
C VAL A 228 -4.41 0.08 10.36
N LYS A 229 -5.60 0.68 10.26
CA LYS A 229 -6.19 1.46 11.36
C LYS A 229 -6.50 0.59 12.59
N ALA A 230 -7.04 -0.60 12.39
CA ALA A 230 -7.31 -1.53 13.50
C ALA A 230 -6.02 -1.99 14.19
N ILE A 231 -4.94 -2.21 13.44
CA ILE A 231 -3.62 -2.52 13.99
C ILE A 231 -3.15 -1.38 14.92
N GLN A 232 -3.19 -0.12 14.45
CA GLN A 232 -2.77 1.02 15.27
C GLN A 232 -3.60 1.16 16.55
N GLN A 233 -4.92 1.07 16.43
CA GLN A 233 -5.84 1.20 17.57
C GLN A 233 -5.68 0.07 18.59
N ALA A 234 -5.45 -1.16 18.12
CA ALA A 234 -5.21 -2.31 18.99
C ALA A 234 -3.88 -2.18 19.74
N ILE A 235 -2.83 -1.67 19.08
CA ILE A 235 -1.54 -1.39 19.71
C ILE A 235 -1.71 -0.33 20.80
N ASP A 236 -2.34 0.81 20.49
CA ASP A 236 -2.54 1.89 21.46
C ASP A 236 -3.28 1.40 22.71
N PHE A 237 -4.37 0.65 22.52
CA PHE A 237 -5.14 0.10 23.64
C PHE A 237 -4.32 -0.89 24.47
N GLU A 238 -3.67 -1.85 23.81
CA GLU A 238 -2.95 -2.93 24.50
C GLU A 238 -1.73 -2.41 25.26
N VAL A 239 -1.01 -1.45 24.70
CA VAL A 239 0.12 -0.79 25.35
C VAL A 239 -0.35 -0.06 26.61
N ALA A 240 -1.42 0.72 26.52
CA ALA A 240 -1.98 1.42 27.69
C ALA A 240 -2.40 0.41 28.77
N ARG A 241 -3.09 -0.67 28.40
CA ARG A 241 -3.49 -1.74 29.32
C ARG A 241 -2.31 -2.40 30.03
N GLN A 242 -1.23 -2.71 29.28
CA GLN A 242 -0.05 -3.36 29.85
C GLN A 242 0.69 -2.44 30.84
N ILE A 243 0.86 -1.17 30.47
CA ILE A 243 1.50 -0.18 31.35
C ILE A 243 0.69 -0.02 32.65
N GLU A 244 -0.61 0.23 32.56
CA GLU A 244 -1.50 0.38 33.71
C GLU A 244 -1.44 -0.85 34.62
N LEU A 245 -1.53 -2.05 34.05
CA LEU A 245 -1.45 -3.30 34.80
C LEU A 245 -0.14 -3.45 35.56
N ILE A 246 1.00 -3.12 34.94
CA ILE A 246 2.33 -3.25 35.57
C ILE A 246 2.50 -2.17 36.66
N GLU A 247 2.07 -0.94 36.39
CA GLU A 247 2.17 0.17 37.38
C GLU A 247 1.29 -0.05 38.62
N ASP A 248 0.17 -0.76 38.45
CA ASP A 248 -0.70 -1.21 39.55
C ASP A 248 -0.13 -2.42 40.32
N GLY A 249 1.08 -2.89 39.98
CA GLY A 249 1.75 -4.02 40.63
C GLY A 249 1.30 -5.39 40.13
N GLY A 250 0.55 -5.46 39.05
CA GLY A 250 0.18 -6.69 38.35
C GLY A 250 1.28 -7.19 37.41
N ALA A 251 1.02 -8.30 36.71
CA ALA A 251 1.91 -8.87 35.70
C ALA A 251 1.16 -9.19 34.43
N VAL A 252 1.77 -8.87 33.28
CA VAL A 252 1.26 -9.27 31.97
C VAL A 252 1.38 -10.79 31.83
N VAL A 253 0.30 -11.42 31.42
CA VAL A 253 0.28 -12.86 31.12
C VAL A 253 0.48 -13.05 29.61
N GLN A 254 1.28 -14.03 29.22
CA GLN A 254 1.43 -14.40 27.82
C GLN A 254 0.14 -15.10 27.36
N GLU A 255 -0.64 -14.38 26.54
CA GLU A 255 -1.95 -14.84 26.08
C GLU A 255 -2.24 -14.34 24.67
N THR A 256 -3.22 -14.98 24.02
CA THR A 256 -3.81 -14.47 22.79
C THR A 256 -5.06 -13.67 23.13
N ARG A 257 -5.16 -12.45 22.58
CA ARG A 257 -6.26 -11.52 22.79
C ARG A 257 -6.92 -11.17 21.45
N LEU A 258 -8.23 -10.99 21.46
CA LEU A 258 -9.03 -10.59 20.30
C LEU A 258 -9.28 -9.09 20.33
N TRP A 259 -8.97 -8.39 19.25
CA TRP A 259 -9.39 -7.01 19.07
C TRP A 259 -10.90 -6.92 18.77
N ASP A 260 -11.64 -6.13 19.54
CA ASP A 260 -13.04 -5.81 19.31
C ASP A 260 -13.16 -4.37 18.75
N PRO A 261 -13.40 -4.20 17.44
CA PRO A 261 -13.42 -2.88 16.80
C PRO A 261 -14.65 -2.04 17.20
N VAL A 262 -15.71 -2.67 17.76
CA VAL A 262 -16.91 -1.96 18.20
C VAL A 262 -16.70 -1.37 19.59
N LYS A 263 -16.11 -2.16 20.49
CA LYS A 263 -15.82 -1.71 21.86
C LYS A 263 -14.49 -0.99 21.99
N MET A 264 -13.65 -1.07 20.96
CA MET A 264 -12.29 -0.50 20.97
C MET A 264 -11.42 -1.05 22.11
N GLU A 265 -11.48 -2.35 22.35
CA GLU A 265 -10.75 -3.04 23.42
C GLU A 265 -10.19 -4.40 22.96
N THR A 266 -9.17 -4.89 23.66
CA THR A 266 -8.72 -6.28 23.51
C THR A 266 -9.36 -7.16 24.58
N ARG A 267 -9.77 -8.40 24.21
CA ARG A 267 -10.32 -9.38 25.15
C ARG A 267 -9.49 -10.66 25.13
N SER A 268 -9.21 -11.24 26.31
CA SER A 268 -8.54 -12.53 26.41
C SER A 268 -9.35 -13.62 25.69
N MET A 269 -8.69 -14.38 24.84
CA MET A 269 -9.28 -15.54 24.16
C MET A 269 -8.85 -16.84 24.82
N ARG A 270 -7.57 -16.92 25.23
CA ARG A 270 -6.95 -18.15 25.71
C ARG A 270 -5.77 -17.81 26.60
N SER A 271 -5.68 -18.47 27.75
CA SER A 271 -4.52 -18.38 28.62
C SER A 271 -3.37 -19.30 28.18
N LYS A 272 -2.16 -19.05 28.66
CA LYS A 272 -0.97 -19.86 28.38
C LYS A 272 -1.09 -21.31 28.84
N GLU A 273 -1.92 -21.60 29.84
CA GLU A 273 -2.20 -22.96 30.33
C GLU A 273 -2.88 -23.85 29.27
N GLU A 274 -3.51 -23.22 28.27
CA GLU A 274 -4.11 -23.86 27.11
C GLU A 274 -3.23 -23.76 25.85
N ALA A 275 -1.97 -23.28 25.96
CA ALA A 275 -1.06 -23.24 24.82
C ALA A 275 -0.82 -24.66 24.30
N HIS A 276 -1.22 -24.92 23.06
CA HIS A 276 -1.01 -26.21 22.46
C HIS A 276 0.48 -26.43 22.19
N ASP A 277 1.02 -27.52 22.72
CA ASP A 277 2.22 -28.13 22.14
C ASP A 277 1.81 -28.70 20.80
N TYR A 278 2.16 -28.02 19.71
CA TYR A 278 1.81 -28.45 18.36
C TYR A 278 2.54 -29.72 17.92
N ARG A 279 3.49 -30.21 18.68
CA ARG A 279 4.23 -31.46 18.42
C ARG A 279 4.66 -31.56 16.97
N TYR A 280 5.37 -30.54 16.49
CA TYR A 280 5.87 -30.53 15.13
C TYR A 280 6.72 -31.76 14.83
N PHE A 281 6.51 -32.33 13.65
CA PHE A 281 7.38 -33.35 13.08
C PHE A 281 7.32 -33.25 11.54
N PRO A 282 8.41 -33.65 10.82
CA PRO A 282 8.41 -33.64 9.36
C PRO A 282 7.22 -34.43 8.79
N ASP A 283 6.55 -33.87 7.79
CA ASP A 283 5.45 -34.56 7.14
C ASP A 283 5.97 -35.79 6.38
N PRO A 284 5.52 -37.03 6.71
CA PRO A 284 6.03 -38.22 6.09
C PRO A 284 5.63 -38.40 4.62
N ASP A 285 4.60 -37.67 4.17
CA ASP A 285 4.09 -37.74 2.80
C ASP A 285 4.74 -36.72 1.86
N LEU A 286 5.60 -35.84 2.40
CA LEU A 286 6.30 -34.80 1.64
C LEU A 286 7.82 -34.97 1.75
N LEU A 287 8.48 -35.03 0.62
CA LEU A 287 9.95 -35.03 0.57
C LEU A 287 10.50 -33.63 0.91
N ALA A 288 11.75 -33.57 1.35
CA ALA A 288 12.46 -32.32 1.49
C ALA A 288 12.50 -31.58 0.13
N LEU A 289 12.18 -30.31 0.16
CA LEU A 289 12.26 -29.43 -1.02
C LEU A 289 13.69 -28.97 -1.21
N HIS A 290 14.26 -29.25 -2.39
CA HIS A 290 15.57 -28.80 -2.76
C HIS A 290 15.45 -27.71 -3.85
N ILE A 291 16.02 -26.54 -3.57
CA ILE A 291 16.00 -25.36 -4.44
C ILE A 291 17.43 -25.08 -4.86
N SER A 292 17.71 -25.14 -6.15
CA SER A 292 19.05 -24.84 -6.68
C SER A 292 19.30 -23.33 -6.74
N ASN A 293 20.57 -22.93 -6.69
CA ASN A 293 20.94 -21.53 -6.89
C ASN A 293 20.57 -21.04 -8.30
N ASP A 294 20.64 -21.89 -9.31
CA ASP A 294 20.24 -21.53 -10.68
C ASP A 294 18.74 -21.21 -10.76
N GLN A 295 17.91 -21.95 -10.01
CA GLN A 295 16.48 -21.68 -9.91
C GLN A 295 16.22 -20.34 -9.20
N ILE A 296 16.92 -20.07 -8.09
CA ILE A 296 16.82 -18.80 -7.36
C ILE A 296 17.19 -17.62 -8.28
N GLU A 297 18.32 -17.72 -8.99
CA GLU A 297 18.77 -16.65 -9.89
C GLU A 297 17.87 -16.49 -11.12
N SER A 298 17.28 -17.57 -11.63
CA SER A 298 16.28 -17.50 -12.69
C SER A 298 15.04 -16.71 -12.22
N ILE A 299 14.56 -16.94 -11.01
CA ILE A 299 13.43 -16.20 -10.43
C ILE A 299 13.84 -14.75 -10.15
N ARG A 300 15.05 -14.51 -9.63
CA ARG A 300 15.57 -13.15 -9.39
C ARG A 300 15.55 -12.30 -10.67
N ALA A 301 15.92 -12.89 -11.79
CA ALA A 301 15.93 -12.22 -13.09
C ALA A 301 14.51 -11.81 -13.58
N THR A 302 13.45 -12.36 -12.99
CA THR A 302 12.05 -12.02 -13.33
C THR A 302 11.43 -10.99 -12.41
N LEU A 303 12.14 -10.53 -11.37
CA LEU A 303 11.61 -9.54 -10.44
C LEU A 303 11.33 -8.22 -11.16
N PRO A 304 10.17 -7.60 -10.94
CA PRO A 304 9.95 -6.23 -11.37
C PRO A 304 10.82 -5.27 -10.55
N GLU A 305 10.98 -4.04 -11.02
CA GLU A 305 11.53 -2.97 -10.19
C GLU A 305 10.69 -2.80 -8.92
N LEU A 306 11.33 -2.89 -7.76
CA LEU A 306 10.64 -2.83 -6.47
C LEU A 306 10.30 -1.38 -6.06
N PRO A 307 9.35 -1.18 -5.12
CA PRO A 307 8.90 0.16 -4.74
C PRO A 307 10.03 1.11 -4.31
N ASP A 308 11.01 0.63 -3.55
CA ASP A 308 12.10 1.48 -3.06
C ASP A 308 13.09 1.85 -4.18
N GLU A 309 13.41 0.93 -5.07
CA GLU A 309 14.22 1.20 -6.27
C GLU A 309 13.51 2.24 -7.16
N LYS A 310 12.22 2.03 -7.43
CA LYS A 310 11.39 2.95 -8.22
C LYS A 310 11.29 4.33 -7.57
N LYS A 311 11.15 4.38 -6.23
CA LYS A 311 11.15 5.64 -5.46
C LYS A 311 12.46 6.41 -5.62
N HIS A 312 13.59 5.72 -5.44
CA HIS A 312 14.91 6.33 -5.60
C HIS A 312 15.11 6.83 -7.03
N ARG A 313 14.67 6.07 -8.02
CA ARG A 313 14.74 6.48 -9.43
C ARG A 313 13.85 7.71 -9.70
N PHE A 314 12.64 7.75 -9.19
CA PHE A 314 11.75 8.92 -9.35
C PHE A 314 12.32 10.20 -8.71
N ILE A 315 13.01 10.06 -7.59
CA ILE A 315 13.70 11.18 -6.94
C ILE A 315 14.94 11.57 -7.73
N GLY A 316 15.78 10.61 -8.14
CA GLY A 316 17.05 10.84 -8.81
C GLY A 316 16.91 11.30 -10.27
N ASP A 317 16.11 10.58 -11.05
CA ASP A 317 16.03 10.77 -12.52
C ASP A 317 14.97 11.81 -12.92
N TYR A 318 13.88 11.93 -12.12
CA TYR A 318 12.78 12.86 -12.41
C TYR A 318 12.76 14.07 -11.48
N GLY A 319 13.68 14.15 -10.50
CA GLY A 319 13.80 15.25 -9.55
C GLY A 319 12.56 15.46 -8.68
N LEU A 320 11.76 14.40 -8.42
CA LEU A 320 10.56 14.49 -7.59
C LEU A 320 10.89 14.69 -6.12
N SER A 321 9.95 15.26 -5.38
CA SER A 321 10.03 15.26 -3.92
C SER A 321 9.83 13.82 -3.39
N VAL A 322 10.36 13.57 -2.18
CA VAL A 322 10.13 12.27 -1.48
C VAL A 322 8.63 11.99 -1.34
N TYR A 323 7.84 13.02 -1.06
CA TYR A 323 6.39 12.91 -0.92
C TYR A 323 5.73 12.49 -2.24
N ASP A 324 6.01 13.20 -3.35
CA ASP A 324 5.39 12.91 -4.64
C ASP A 324 5.77 11.50 -5.13
N ALA A 325 7.06 11.14 -5.02
CA ALA A 325 7.53 9.81 -5.34
C ALA A 325 6.79 8.74 -4.52
N SER A 326 6.66 8.92 -3.19
CA SER A 326 5.97 7.97 -2.32
C SER A 326 4.48 7.83 -2.66
N VAL A 327 3.80 8.92 -3.03
CA VAL A 327 2.40 8.87 -3.47
C VAL A 327 2.27 8.09 -4.78
N LEU A 328 3.15 8.32 -5.74
CA LEU A 328 3.10 7.66 -7.05
C LEU A 328 3.38 6.17 -6.97
N ILE A 329 4.38 5.75 -6.21
CA ILE A 329 4.76 4.34 -6.08
C ILE A 329 3.82 3.52 -5.19
N ALA A 330 2.91 4.15 -4.44
CA ALA A 330 2.03 3.44 -3.50
C ALA A 330 1.21 2.32 -4.16
N GLU A 331 0.99 2.40 -5.47
CA GLU A 331 0.42 1.34 -6.30
C GLU A 331 1.18 1.25 -7.62
N GLN A 332 1.54 0.03 -8.04
CA GLN A 332 2.30 -0.20 -9.27
C GLN A 332 1.62 0.42 -10.50
N ALA A 333 0.33 0.16 -10.67
CA ALA A 333 -0.43 0.72 -11.81
C ALA A 333 -0.38 2.26 -11.85
N ARG A 334 -0.29 2.92 -10.69
CA ARG A 334 -0.16 4.38 -10.61
C ARG A 334 1.22 4.85 -11.04
N ALA A 335 2.25 4.16 -10.59
CA ALA A 335 3.62 4.46 -10.98
C ALA A 335 3.80 4.26 -12.50
N ASP A 336 3.29 3.16 -13.03
CA ASP A 336 3.36 2.86 -14.46
C ASP A 336 2.55 3.87 -15.30
N TYR A 337 1.36 4.26 -14.83
CA TYR A 337 0.58 5.33 -15.46
C TYR A 337 1.35 6.65 -15.50
N TYR A 338 1.97 7.04 -14.38
CA TYR A 338 2.77 8.24 -14.29
C TYR A 338 3.95 8.23 -15.28
N GLU A 339 4.68 7.12 -15.38
CA GLU A 339 5.80 6.98 -16.32
C GLU A 339 5.34 7.11 -17.77
N ASN A 340 4.17 6.57 -18.12
CA ASN A 340 3.58 6.70 -19.45
C ASN A 340 3.01 8.10 -19.73
N VAL A 341 2.76 8.92 -18.71
CA VAL A 341 2.35 10.33 -18.89
C VAL A 341 3.53 11.23 -19.23
N ILE A 342 4.75 10.88 -18.79
CA ILE A 342 5.94 11.70 -19.04
C ILE A 342 6.25 11.68 -20.55
N PRO A 343 6.25 12.83 -21.25
CA PRO A 343 6.55 12.87 -22.68
C PRO A 343 8.00 12.46 -22.96
N ASP A 344 8.25 11.84 -24.10
CA ASP A 344 9.61 11.51 -24.55
C ASP A 344 10.50 12.76 -24.63
N GLY A 345 11.76 12.64 -24.16
CA GLY A 345 12.71 13.72 -24.14
C GLY A 345 12.43 14.81 -23.10
N SER A 346 11.60 14.49 -22.10
CA SER A 346 11.25 15.38 -20.99
C SER A 346 12.43 15.67 -20.06
N ASN A 347 12.37 16.82 -19.40
CA ASN A 347 13.28 17.21 -18.32
C ASN A 347 12.57 17.10 -16.95
N ASP A 348 13.29 17.37 -15.86
CA ASP A 348 12.77 17.34 -14.49
C ASP A 348 11.51 18.19 -14.27
N ASN A 349 11.40 19.34 -14.95
CA ASN A 349 10.23 20.20 -14.82
C ASN A 349 8.98 19.55 -15.46
N ASP A 350 9.16 18.86 -16.57
CA ASP A 350 8.10 18.14 -17.25
C ASP A 350 7.63 16.95 -16.41
N ALA A 351 8.56 16.21 -15.83
CA ALA A 351 8.29 15.11 -14.93
C ALA A 351 7.54 15.57 -13.66
N LYS A 352 7.93 16.70 -13.08
CA LYS A 352 7.23 17.33 -11.94
C LYS A 352 5.84 17.82 -12.33
N LEU A 353 5.67 18.36 -13.52
CA LEU A 353 4.36 18.78 -14.02
C LEU A 353 3.44 17.56 -14.19
N ALA A 354 3.95 16.49 -14.79
CA ALA A 354 3.22 15.22 -14.93
C ALA A 354 2.82 14.65 -13.55
N ALA A 355 3.75 14.62 -12.59
CA ALA A 355 3.47 14.16 -11.22
C ALA A 355 2.34 14.98 -10.58
N ASN A 356 2.38 16.29 -10.74
CA ASN A 356 1.36 17.21 -10.20
C ASN A 356 -0.03 16.93 -10.80
N TRP A 357 -0.10 16.69 -12.11
CA TRP A 357 -1.35 16.36 -12.78
C TRP A 357 -1.90 14.99 -12.36
N VAL A 358 -1.05 14.00 -12.25
CA VAL A 358 -1.47 12.67 -11.78
C VAL A 358 -1.94 12.73 -10.33
N ILE A 359 -1.15 13.33 -9.42
CA ILE A 359 -1.44 13.33 -7.98
C ILE A 359 -2.65 14.20 -7.64
N ASN A 360 -2.71 15.42 -8.17
CA ASN A 360 -3.73 16.38 -7.73
C ASN A 360 -4.99 16.36 -8.58
N GLU A 361 -4.87 16.25 -9.90
CA GLU A 361 -6.04 16.33 -10.77
C GLU A 361 -6.63 14.94 -11.03
N LEU A 362 -5.84 13.97 -11.49
CA LEU A 362 -6.34 12.63 -11.82
C LEU A 362 -6.79 11.88 -10.55
N LEU A 363 -5.91 11.72 -9.56
CA LEU A 363 -6.31 11.03 -8.31
C LEU A 363 -7.41 11.79 -7.56
N GLY A 364 -7.46 13.13 -7.68
CA GLY A 364 -8.52 13.96 -7.13
C GLY A 364 -9.89 13.65 -7.73
N ILE A 365 -9.98 13.54 -9.06
CA ILE A 365 -11.24 13.23 -9.74
C ILE A 365 -11.66 11.77 -9.53
N LEU A 366 -10.71 10.83 -9.54
CA LEU A 366 -10.97 9.41 -9.24
C LEU A 366 -11.55 9.25 -7.83
N LYS A 367 -10.95 9.91 -6.83
CA LYS A 367 -11.45 9.88 -5.44
C LYS A 367 -12.85 10.49 -5.33
N LYS A 368 -13.11 11.59 -6.02
CA LYS A 368 -14.43 12.26 -6.01
C LYS A 368 -15.53 11.38 -6.60
N ASN A 369 -15.19 10.60 -7.63
CA ASN A 369 -16.12 9.73 -8.35
C ASN A 369 -16.13 8.29 -7.83
N GLU A 370 -15.36 7.98 -6.76
CA GLU A 370 -15.21 6.62 -6.19
C GLU A 370 -14.83 5.57 -7.25
N THR A 371 -13.97 5.96 -8.21
CA THR A 371 -13.50 5.10 -9.30
C THR A 371 -12.03 4.74 -9.13
N SER A 372 -11.64 3.60 -9.69
CA SER A 372 -10.24 3.14 -9.67
C SER A 372 -9.45 3.72 -10.87
N LEU A 373 -8.12 3.66 -10.79
CA LEU A 373 -7.26 4.09 -11.91
C LEU A 373 -7.47 3.20 -13.15
N SER A 374 -7.78 1.91 -12.98
CA SER A 374 -8.07 0.99 -14.08
C SER A 374 -9.33 1.36 -14.88
N ASP A 375 -10.25 2.09 -14.26
CA ASP A 375 -11.52 2.48 -14.85
C ASP A 375 -11.52 3.93 -15.37
N THR A 376 -10.35 4.61 -15.32
CA THR A 376 -10.25 5.99 -15.81
C THR A 376 -10.50 6.06 -17.32
N PRO A 377 -11.37 6.96 -17.78
CA PRO A 377 -11.59 7.17 -19.21
C PRO A 377 -10.45 7.94 -19.90
N VAL A 378 -9.50 8.48 -19.14
CA VAL A 378 -8.36 9.24 -19.66
C VAL A 378 -7.11 8.37 -19.62
N SER A 379 -6.57 8.03 -20.79
CA SER A 379 -5.32 7.28 -20.87
C SER A 379 -4.10 8.14 -20.52
N ALA A 380 -2.97 7.48 -20.23
CA ALA A 380 -1.73 8.18 -19.95
C ALA A 380 -1.28 9.04 -21.14
N GLU A 381 -1.44 8.55 -22.36
CA GLU A 381 -1.11 9.26 -23.60
C GLU A 381 -1.99 10.52 -23.77
N GLN A 382 -3.28 10.42 -23.45
CA GLN A 382 -4.19 11.57 -23.50
C GLN A 382 -3.78 12.65 -22.49
N LEU A 383 -3.43 12.25 -21.27
CA LEU A 383 -2.93 13.18 -20.24
C LEU A 383 -1.58 13.79 -20.66
N SER A 384 -0.68 13.00 -21.24
CA SER A 384 0.58 13.48 -21.84
C SER A 384 0.32 14.53 -22.90
N GLY A 385 -0.66 14.33 -23.79
CA GLY A 385 -1.10 15.29 -24.79
C GLY A 385 -1.55 16.62 -24.16
N LEU A 386 -2.35 16.56 -23.10
CA LEU A 386 -2.78 17.76 -22.36
C LEU A 386 -1.58 18.51 -21.75
N ILE A 387 -0.64 17.79 -21.13
CA ILE A 387 0.58 18.37 -20.55
C ILE A 387 1.43 19.05 -21.62
N LYS A 388 1.53 18.45 -22.81
CA LYS A 388 2.23 19.07 -23.95
C LYS A 388 1.62 20.40 -24.35
N LEU A 389 0.28 20.51 -24.41
CA LEU A 389 -0.39 21.77 -24.69
C LEU A 389 -0.14 22.86 -23.66
N ILE A 390 0.06 22.48 -22.38
CA ILE A 390 0.44 23.40 -21.31
C ILE A 390 1.90 23.85 -21.50
N LYS A 391 2.79 22.90 -21.77
CA LYS A 391 4.22 23.15 -21.97
C LYS A 391 4.50 24.07 -23.17
N ASP A 392 3.75 23.87 -24.24
CA ASP A 392 3.87 24.65 -25.49
C ASP A 392 3.12 26.00 -25.41
N ASP A 393 2.64 26.39 -24.21
CA ASP A 393 1.84 27.61 -23.99
C ASP A 393 0.58 27.70 -24.89
N THR A 394 0.12 26.57 -25.44
CA THR A 394 -1.11 26.51 -26.26
C THR A 394 -2.34 26.81 -25.42
N ILE A 395 -2.36 26.34 -24.17
CA ILE A 395 -3.41 26.63 -23.19
C ILE A 395 -2.81 26.97 -21.82
N SER A 396 -3.52 27.78 -21.04
CA SER A 396 -3.11 28.08 -19.66
C SER A 396 -3.45 26.91 -18.72
N GLY A 397 -2.75 26.81 -17.57
CA GLY A 397 -3.06 25.79 -16.57
C GLY A 397 -4.49 25.83 -16.05
N LYS A 398 -5.16 26.99 -16.08
CA LYS A 398 -6.58 27.12 -15.73
C LYS A 398 -7.46 26.46 -16.80
N ILE A 399 -7.22 26.78 -18.07
CA ILE A 399 -7.94 26.16 -19.19
C ILE A 399 -7.71 24.66 -19.24
N ALA A 400 -6.48 24.24 -18.95
CA ALA A 400 -6.14 22.81 -18.93
C ALA A 400 -6.98 22.01 -17.91
N LYS A 401 -7.32 22.60 -16.75
CA LYS A 401 -8.23 21.93 -15.78
C LYS A 401 -9.64 21.74 -16.32
N ASP A 402 -10.15 22.75 -17.01
CA ASP A 402 -11.47 22.67 -17.63
C ASP A 402 -11.48 21.65 -18.79
N VAL A 403 -10.40 21.62 -19.58
CA VAL A 403 -10.20 20.62 -20.65
C VAL A 403 -10.10 19.21 -20.05
N PHE A 404 -9.34 19.04 -18.98
CA PHE A 404 -9.20 17.73 -18.31
C PHE A 404 -10.54 17.20 -17.77
N ALA A 405 -11.33 18.06 -17.15
CA ALA A 405 -12.67 17.67 -16.67
C ALA A 405 -13.53 17.16 -17.83
N GLU A 406 -13.47 17.81 -19.01
CA GLU A 406 -14.21 17.37 -20.18
C GLU A 406 -13.63 16.11 -20.84
N MET A 407 -12.29 15.96 -20.85
CA MET A 407 -11.65 14.70 -21.24
C MET A 407 -12.15 13.54 -20.38
N TYR A 408 -12.27 13.74 -19.08
CA TYR A 408 -12.76 12.73 -18.15
C TYR A 408 -14.24 12.36 -18.38
N GLU A 409 -15.08 13.34 -18.74
CA GLU A 409 -16.50 13.11 -19.04
C GLU A 409 -16.76 12.49 -20.41
N THR A 410 -15.93 12.84 -21.40
CA THR A 410 -16.20 12.51 -22.81
C THR A 410 -15.26 11.48 -23.40
N GLY A 411 -14.09 11.24 -22.78
CA GLY A 411 -13.01 10.41 -23.34
C GLY A 411 -12.31 11.02 -24.57
N LYS A 412 -12.60 12.29 -24.92
CA LYS A 412 -11.98 12.98 -26.07
C LYS A 412 -10.55 13.40 -25.74
N ASP A 413 -9.73 13.53 -26.79
CA ASP A 413 -8.38 14.07 -26.66
C ASP A 413 -8.38 15.58 -26.39
N ALA A 414 -7.36 16.05 -25.67
CA ALA A 414 -7.21 17.46 -25.28
C ALA A 414 -7.19 18.39 -26.50
N ASP A 415 -6.47 18.03 -27.57
CA ASP A 415 -6.38 18.81 -28.80
C ASP A 415 -7.76 19.01 -29.45
N ALA A 416 -8.56 17.95 -29.50
CA ALA A 416 -9.90 18.01 -30.10
C ALA A 416 -10.82 18.97 -29.31
N ILE A 417 -10.77 18.92 -27.96
CA ILE A 417 -11.56 19.82 -27.11
C ILE A 417 -11.09 21.28 -27.25
N VAL A 418 -9.78 21.51 -27.29
CA VAL A 418 -9.18 22.84 -27.43
C VAL A 418 -9.56 23.44 -28.78
N GLU A 419 -9.57 22.66 -29.85
CA GLU A 419 -9.99 23.13 -31.18
C GLU A 419 -11.49 23.39 -31.28
N GLU A 420 -12.31 22.45 -30.82
CA GLU A 420 -13.77 22.54 -30.84
C GLU A 420 -14.28 23.80 -30.10
N LYS A 421 -13.64 24.12 -28.97
CA LYS A 421 -14.03 25.28 -28.14
C LYS A 421 -13.21 26.55 -28.38
N GLY A 422 -12.24 26.50 -29.30
CA GLY A 422 -11.38 27.65 -29.59
C GLY A 422 -10.62 28.17 -28.37
N LEU A 423 -10.04 27.24 -27.52
CA LEU A 423 -9.41 27.55 -26.25
C LEU A 423 -7.91 27.89 -26.35
N LYS A 424 -7.35 27.92 -27.57
CA LYS A 424 -5.93 28.31 -27.77
C LYS A 424 -5.66 29.69 -27.18
N GLN A 425 -4.53 29.83 -26.51
CA GLN A 425 -4.09 31.11 -25.95
C GLN A 425 -3.84 32.13 -27.08
N VAL A 426 -4.21 33.36 -26.80
CA VAL A 426 -3.82 34.50 -27.63
C VAL A 426 -2.40 34.89 -27.23
N THR A 427 -1.44 34.57 -28.10
CA THR A 427 -0.02 34.89 -27.93
C THR A 427 0.42 36.11 -28.78
N ASP A 428 -0.51 36.67 -29.54
CA ASP A 428 -0.27 37.89 -30.32
C ASP A 428 -0.04 39.10 -29.36
N THR A 429 1.20 39.54 -29.28
CA THR A 429 1.60 40.64 -28.40
C THR A 429 0.81 41.92 -28.69
N GLY A 430 0.51 42.19 -29.96
CA GLY A 430 -0.22 43.40 -30.34
C GLY A 430 -1.70 43.36 -29.94
N ALA A 431 -2.33 42.19 -30.03
CA ALA A 431 -3.70 42.00 -29.56
C ALA A 431 -3.80 42.10 -28.02
N ILE A 432 -2.87 41.50 -27.28
CA ILE A 432 -2.83 41.61 -25.80
C ILE A 432 -2.51 43.06 -25.39
N GLU A 433 -1.58 43.73 -26.04
CA GLU A 433 -1.20 45.13 -25.78
C GLU A 433 -2.40 46.07 -25.94
N SER A 434 -3.18 45.91 -27.00
CA SER A 434 -4.39 46.71 -27.24
C SER A 434 -5.42 46.53 -26.09
N ILE A 435 -5.61 45.31 -25.58
CA ILE A 435 -6.52 45.04 -24.47
C ILE A 435 -5.96 45.63 -23.14
N VAL A 436 -4.66 45.56 -22.93
CA VAL A 436 -4.01 46.18 -21.77
C VAL A 436 -4.21 47.70 -21.79
N ASP A 437 -4.00 48.37 -22.94
CA ASP A 437 -4.24 49.81 -23.09
C ASP A 437 -5.71 50.17 -22.83
N GLU A 438 -6.63 49.38 -23.31
CA GLU A 438 -8.06 49.57 -23.06
C GLU A 438 -8.40 49.44 -21.55
N VAL A 439 -7.87 48.41 -20.87
CA VAL A 439 -8.08 48.21 -19.43
C VAL A 439 -7.48 49.38 -18.62
N ILE A 440 -6.29 49.86 -18.98
CA ILE A 440 -5.66 51.00 -18.33
C ILE A 440 -6.53 52.26 -18.55
N ALA A 441 -6.99 52.52 -19.77
CA ALA A 441 -7.82 53.67 -20.12
C ALA A 441 -9.19 53.64 -19.40
N GLU A 442 -9.80 52.47 -19.21
CA GLU A 442 -11.08 52.33 -18.50
C GLU A 442 -10.98 52.51 -16.99
N ASN A 443 -9.76 52.45 -16.39
CA ASN A 443 -9.57 52.47 -14.95
C ASN A 443 -8.59 53.55 -14.44
N PRO A 444 -8.75 54.86 -14.84
CA PRO A 444 -7.77 55.91 -14.54
C PRO A 444 -7.54 56.09 -13.03
N ASP A 445 -8.58 56.02 -12.20
CA ASP A 445 -8.47 56.19 -10.75
C ASP A 445 -7.63 55.06 -10.09
N ASN A 446 -7.69 53.86 -10.62
CA ASN A 446 -6.91 52.74 -10.11
C ASN A 446 -5.45 52.79 -10.58
N VAL A 447 -5.21 53.36 -11.78
CA VAL A 447 -3.87 53.64 -12.29
C VAL A 447 -3.17 54.66 -11.41
N GLU A 448 -3.86 55.77 -11.07
CA GLU A 448 -3.31 56.80 -10.19
C GLU A 448 -2.99 56.28 -8.80
N LYS A 449 -3.87 55.42 -8.23
CA LYS A 449 -3.65 54.77 -6.94
C LYS A 449 -2.48 53.79 -6.98
N TYR A 450 -2.32 53.03 -8.08
CA TYR A 450 -1.20 52.11 -8.26
C TYR A 450 0.12 52.88 -8.34
N ARG A 451 0.20 53.90 -9.17
CA ARG A 451 1.37 54.81 -9.28
C ARG A 451 1.67 55.53 -7.96
N GLY A 452 0.65 55.73 -7.12
CA GLY A 452 0.77 56.27 -5.76
C GLY A 452 1.21 55.26 -4.70
N GLY A 453 1.67 54.02 -5.11
CA GLY A 453 2.26 53.02 -4.22
C GLY A 453 1.28 51.95 -3.70
N LYS A 454 0.10 51.78 -4.29
CA LYS A 454 -0.83 50.67 -3.94
C LYS A 454 -0.57 49.45 -4.80
N ASP A 455 0.53 48.73 -4.58
CA ASP A 455 0.96 47.57 -5.39
C ASP A 455 -0.08 46.45 -5.50
N LYS A 456 -0.96 46.33 -4.53
CA LYS A 456 -2.06 45.33 -4.57
C LYS A 456 -3.03 45.50 -5.74
N LEU A 457 -3.09 46.69 -6.35
CA LEU A 457 -3.93 46.97 -7.51
C LEU A 457 -3.37 46.34 -8.81
N PHE A 458 -2.11 45.94 -8.84
CA PHE A 458 -1.56 45.23 -9.99
C PHE A 458 -2.38 43.98 -10.33
N GLY A 459 -2.74 43.16 -9.30
CA GLY A 459 -3.60 42.00 -9.46
C GLY A 459 -5.00 42.33 -10.00
N PHE A 460 -5.54 43.52 -9.72
CA PHE A 460 -6.79 43.97 -10.29
C PHE A 460 -6.68 44.15 -11.82
N PHE A 461 -5.62 44.81 -12.32
CA PHE A 461 -5.41 45.02 -13.75
C PHE A 461 -5.23 43.67 -14.48
N VAL A 462 -4.40 42.78 -13.93
CA VAL A 462 -4.26 41.41 -14.47
C VAL A 462 -5.60 40.74 -14.57
N GLY A 463 -6.43 40.80 -13.50
CA GLY A 463 -7.77 40.20 -13.47
C GLY A 463 -8.70 40.78 -14.55
N GLN A 464 -8.66 42.09 -14.81
CA GLN A 464 -9.48 42.74 -15.84
C GLN A 464 -9.05 42.34 -17.25
N VAL A 465 -7.76 42.28 -17.55
CA VAL A 465 -7.24 41.81 -18.85
C VAL A 465 -7.64 40.33 -19.06
N MET A 466 -7.44 39.48 -18.05
CA MET A 466 -7.81 38.07 -18.12
C MET A 466 -9.32 37.89 -18.31
N LYS A 467 -10.15 38.75 -17.69
CA LYS A 467 -11.61 38.74 -17.88
C LYS A 467 -12.02 39.11 -19.31
N LYS A 468 -11.44 40.19 -19.87
CA LYS A 468 -11.71 40.62 -21.25
C LYS A 468 -11.27 39.58 -22.29
N THR A 469 -10.17 38.92 -22.05
CA THR A 469 -9.65 37.83 -22.91
C THR A 469 -10.27 36.45 -22.64
N GLN A 470 -11.25 36.37 -21.74
CA GLN A 470 -11.88 35.11 -21.32
C GLN A 470 -10.85 34.05 -20.82
N GLY A 471 -9.76 34.51 -20.20
CA GLY A 471 -8.68 33.66 -19.73
C GLY A 471 -7.70 33.20 -20.81
N LYS A 472 -7.85 33.65 -22.07
CA LYS A 472 -7.03 33.21 -23.21
C LYS A 472 -5.73 33.98 -23.39
N ALA A 473 -5.54 35.15 -22.74
CA ALA A 473 -4.25 35.87 -22.80
C ALA A 473 -3.18 35.14 -22.00
N ASN A 474 -1.94 35.11 -22.52
CA ASN A 474 -0.81 34.55 -21.79
C ASN A 474 -0.52 35.41 -20.54
N PRO A 475 -0.62 34.84 -19.31
CA PRO A 475 -0.47 35.63 -18.08
C PRO A 475 0.93 36.28 -17.91
N ALA A 476 1.99 35.63 -18.41
CA ALA A 476 3.33 36.17 -18.34
C ALA A 476 3.48 37.42 -19.25
N MET A 477 2.90 37.38 -20.45
CA MET A 477 2.83 38.51 -21.36
C MET A 477 2.00 39.68 -20.80
N VAL A 478 0.81 39.36 -20.24
CA VAL A 478 -0.04 40.34 -19.58
C VAL A 478 0.70 41.03 -18.43
N ASN A 479 1.38 40.25 -17.58
CA ASN A 479 2.17 40.81 -16.47
C ASN A 479 3.31 41.69 -16.96
N LYS A 480 4.00 41.30 -18.05
CA LYS A 480 5.09 42.08 -18.63
C LYS A 480 4.56 43.41 -19.16
N LEU A 481 3.55 43.40 -20.01
CA LEU A 481 2.95 44.58 -20.61
C LEU A 481 2.35 45.55 -19.57
N LEU A 482 1.66 45.00 -18.55
CA LEU A 482 1.15 45.84 -17.45
C LEU A 482 2.25 46.51 -16.64
N LYS A 483 3.39 45.81 -16.38
CA LYS A 483 4.55 46.40 -15.70
C LYS A 483 5.25 47.50 -16.50
N GLU A 484 5.21 47.38 -17.84
CA GLU A 484 5.81 48.38 -18.74
C GLU A 484 4.92 49.62 -18.89
N LYS A 485 3.58 49.47 -18.73
CA LYS A 485 2.63 50.56 -19.01
C LYS A 485 2.05 51.24 -17.75
N LEU A 486 2.03 50.58 -16.59
CA LEU A 486 1.57 51.11 -15.31
C LEU A 486 2.67 51.81 -14.55
#